data_94ca09a3a9c8e2eb9c6dde65fd2e5c03
#
_entry.id   94ca09a3a9c8e2eb9c6dde65fd2e5c03
#
_cell.length_a   1.000
_cell.length_b   1.000
_cell.length_c   1.000
_cell.angle_alpha   90.00
_cell.angle_beta   90.00
_cell.angle_gamma   90.00
#
_symmetry.space_group_name_H-M   'P 1'
#
loop_
_entity.id
_entity.type
_entity.pdbx_description
1 polymer ?
#
loop_
_entity_poly.entity_id
_entity_poly.type
_entity_poly.pdbx_seq_one_letter_code
_entity_poly.pdbx_strand_id
1 'polypeptide(L)'
;MKPQFGVYYQVYDNKKAARFVLENFREHFPENPVVLISDGGEDFSDVAEEYNCTFHMRENIFGNAENGYDRDSYDAYRTIEWWKRQKLVCEETAMDYVMIMEDDVFIRDEFDIQAPFQLRGVRLAQPLTPMMVMEIREKARFEAGVYGMCGGSMYNARTLLSIYDDVVKDIEENMDRLQAEDPMQWRGLGSVDLNITYHFNKRGHKYESAPWLVELREGNLHNFPVVHQWKENY
;
A
#
# COMPACT_ATOMS: atom_id res chain seq x y z
N MET A 1 12.16 10.44 19.21
CA MET A 1 11.30 11.29 18.34
C MET A 1 9.87 10.83 18.53
N LYS A 2 8.83 11.68 18.47
CA LYS A 2 7.44 11.17 18.51
C LYS A 2 7.14 10.44 17.20
N PRO A 3 6.38 9.32 17.23
CA PRO A 3 5.94 8.66 16.01
C PRO A 3 5.21 9.64 15.09
N GLN A 4 5.50 9.58 13.80
CA GLN A 4 4.89 10.46 12.79
C GLN A 4 3.79 9.74 12.00
N PHE A 5 3.87 8.41 11.95
CA PHE A 5 2.95 7.56 11.18
C PHE A 5 2.83 6.16 11.81
N GLY A 6 1.70 5.53 11.55
CA GLY A 6 1.49 4.09 11.77
C GLY A 6 1.83 3.28 10.54
N VAL A 7 1.84 1.97 10.68
CA VAL A 7 2.18 1.05 9.58
C VAL A 7 1.08 0.00 9.42
N TYR A 8 0.62 -0.16 8.18
CA TYR A 8 -0.09 -1.33 7.70
C TYR A 8 0.92 -2.28 7.08
N TYR A 9 1.11 -3.46 7.68
CA TYR A 9 2.00 -4.49 7.14
C TYR A 9 1.22 -5.77 6.87
N GLN A 10 1.08 -6.14 5.60
CA GLN A 10 0.42 -7.36 5.20
C GLN A 10 1.45 -8.44 4.88
N VAL A 11 1.24 -9.63 5.43
CA VAL A 11 2.10 -10.83 5.28
C VAL A 11 1.26 -12.05 4.90
N TYR A 12 1.89 -13.10 4.37
CA TYR A 12 1.21 -14.33 3.98
C TYR A 12 1.91 -15.60 4.50
N ASP A 13 3.10 -15.97 4.01
CA ASP A 13 3.78 -17.24 4.31
C ASP A 13 5.31 -17.12 4.46
N ASN A 14 5.85 -15.90 4.46
CA ASN A 14 7.29 -15.67 4.52
C ASN A 14 7.73 -14.94 5.79
N LYS A 15 7.79 -15.69 6.91
CA LYS A 15 8.24 -15.14 8.21
C LYS A 15 9.67 -14.60 8.17
N LYS A 16 10.54 -15.16 7.30
CA LYS A 16 11.93 -14.69 7.17
C LYS A 16 11.96 -13.29 6.57
N ALA A 17 11.20 -13.04 5.51
CA ALA A 17 11.06 -11.72 4.93
C ALA A 17 10.44 -10.74 5.92
N ALA A 18 9.38 -11.14 6.62
CA ALA A 18 8.71 -10.31 7.61
C ALA A 18 9.66 -9.88 8.74
N ARG A 19 10.47 -10.79 9.27
CA ARG A 19 11.49 -10.45 10.28
C ARG A 19 12.52 -9.47 9.74
N PHE A 20 13.05 -9.72 8.53
CA PHE A 20 14.01 -8.82 7.90
C PHE A 20 13.46 -7.39 7.75
N VAL A 21 12.24 -7.25 7.24
CA VAL A 21 11.58 -5.95 7.05
C VAL A 21 11.33 -5.26 8.39
N LEU A 22 10.83 -5.99 9.40
CA LEU A 22 10.55 -5.43 10.72
C LEU A 22 11.82 -5.07 11.49
N GLU A 23 12.87 -5.87 11.41
CA GLU A 23 14.17 -5.56 12.00
C GLU A 23 14.70 -4.23 11.46
N ASN A 24 14.74 -4.08 10.13
CA ASN A 24 15.13 -2.83 9.47
C ASN A 24 14.25 -1.66 9.87
N PHE A 25 12.93 -1.86 9.91
CA PHE A 25 12.00 -0.81 10.29
C PHE A 25 12.23 -0.36 11.74
N ARG A 26 12.39 -1.30 12.67
CA ARG A 26 12.58 -1.03 14.10
C ARG A 26 13.92 -0.37 14.43
N GLU A 27 14.95 -0.59 13.61
CA GLU A 27 16.22 0.11 13.72
C GLU A 27 16.05 1.64 13.57
N HIS A 28 15.18 2.06 12.66
CA HIS A 28 14.98 3.48 12.35
C HIS A 28 13.73 4.08 13.01
N PHE A 29 12.69 3.29 13.24
CA PHE A 29 11.39 3.71 13.76
C PHE A 29 10.91 2.82 14.93
N PRO A 30 11.64 2.78 16.06
CA PRO A 30 11.36 1.83 17.14
C PRO A 30 9.98 2.00 17.78
N GLU A 31 9.44 3.23 17.83
CA GLU A 31 8.22 3.59 18.54
C GLU A 31 6.98 3.68 17.65
N ASN A 32 7.13 3.55 16.33
CA ASN A 32 6.00 3.69 15.42
C ASN A 32 5.07 2.47 15.54
N PRO A 33 3.74 2.66 15.70
CA PRO A 33 2.81 1.55 15.80
C PRO A 33 2.73 0.80 14.46
N VAL A 34 2.80 -0.53 14.53
CA VAL A 34 2.69 -1.45 13.39
C VAL A 34 1.52 -2.38 13.62
N VAL A 35 0.61 -2.44 12.65
CA VAL A 35 -0.45 -3.45 12.59
C VAL A 35 -0.06 -4.47 11.52
N LEU A 36 0.31 -5.67 11.98
CA LEU A 36 0.69 -6.81 11.16
C LEU A 36 -0.55 -7.65 10.84
N ILE A 37 -0.87 -7.81 9.58
CA ILE A 37 -2.05 -8.55 9.13
C ILE A 37 -1.61 -9.75 8.29
N SER A 38 -1.86 -10.97 8.79
CA SER A 38 -1.70 -12.18 7.99
C SER A 38 -2.91 -12.36 7.08
N ASP A 39 -2.65 -12.49 5.78
CA ASP A 39 -3.65 -12.64 4.71
C ASP A 39 -4.02 -14.11 4.46
N GLY A 40 -4.43 -14.81 5.52
CA GLY A 40 -4.88 -16.21 5.44
C GLY A 40 -3.78 -17.25 5.25
N GLY A 41 -2.51 -16.84 5.38
CA GLY A 41 -1.35 -17.72 5.33
C GLY A 41 -0.97 -18.25 6.70
N GLU A 42 0.30 -18.10 7.08
CA GLU A 42 0.81 -18.54 8.38
C GLU A 42 0.36 -17.63 9.53
N ASP A 43 0.40 -18.19 10.75
CA ASP A 43 0.27 -17.43 11.99
C ASP A 43 1.58 -16.68 12.27
N PHE A 44 1.53 -15.35 12.27
CA PHE A 44 2.66 -14.46 12.53
C PHE A 44 2.63 -13.86 13.95
N SER A 45 1.88 -14.43 14.88
CA SER A 45 1.78 -13.92 16.26
C SER A 45 3.14 -13.86 16.95
N ASP A 46 4.02 -14.85 16.70
CA ASP A 46 5.38 -14.89 17.21
C ASP A 46 6.24 -13.73 16.68
N VAL A 47 6.13 -13.40 15.41
CA VAL A 47 6.81 -12.27 14.78
C VAL A 47 6.26 -10.95 15.32
N ALA A 48 4.97 -10.84 15.47
CA ALA A 48 4.33 -9.64 16.01
C ALA A 48 4.76 -9.36 17.46
N GLU A 49 4.85 -10.39 18.31
CA GLU A 49 5.36 -10.28 19.68
C GLU A 49 6.83 -9.85 19.68
N GLU A 50 7.68 -10.47 18.86
CA GLU A 50 9.11 -10.17 18.74
C GLU A 50 9.37 -8.71 18.39
N TYR A 51 8.57 -8.12 17.49
CA TYR A 51 8.75 -6.74 17.00
C TYR A 51 7.73 -5.74 17.55
N ASN A 52 7.00 -6.08 18.60
CA ASN A 52 6.00 -5.20 19.23
C ASN A 52 5.00 -4.65 18.21
N CYS A 53 4.32 -5.55 17.49
CA CYS A 53 3.27 -5.23 16.53
C CYS A 53 1.91 -5.67 17.06
N THR A 54 0.83 -4.96 16.71
CA THR A 54 -0.53 -5.49 16.83
C THR A 54 -0.75 -6.51 15.73
N PHE A 55 -1.32 -7.69 16.05
CA PHE A 55 -1.48 -8.79 15.10
C PHE A 55 -2.94 -9.12 14.82
N HIS A 56 -3.27 -9.32 13.53
CA HIS A 56 -4.55 -9.86 13.09
C HIS A 56 -4.35 -10.96 12.05
N MET A 57 -4.98 -12.11 12.30
CA MET A 57 -5.21 -13.13 11.29
C MET A 57 -6.48 -12.77 10.51
N ARG A 58 -6.41 -12.71 9.19
CA ARG A 58 -7.53 -12.40 8.30
C ARG A 58 -7.67 -13.46 7.21
N GLU A 59 -8.82 -13.49 6.56
CA GLU A 59 -9.08 -14.32 5.39
C GLU A 59 -8.20 -13.87 4.22
N ASN A 60 -7.73 -14.82 3.40
CA ASN A 60 -6.94 -14.51 2.21
C ASN A 60 -7.78 -13.78 1.16
N ILE A 61 -7.36 -12.58 0.78
CA ILE A 61 -8.02 -11.77 -0.25
C ILE A 61 -7.19 -11.62 -1.54
N PHE A 62 -5.90 -12.02 -1.52
CA PHE A 62 -5.00 -11.86 -2.69
C PHE A 62 -4.75 -13.16 -3.45
N GLY A 63 -5.29 -14.31 -3.01
CA GLY A 63 -5.05 -15.61 -3.62
C GLY A 63 -3.70 -16.22 -3.24
N ASN A 64 -3.45 -17.44 -3.70
CA ASN A 64 -2.19 -18.14 -3.43
C ASN A 64 -1.11 -17.71 -4.41
N ALA A 65 0.07 -17.43 -3.91
CA ALA A 65 1.24 -17.05 -4.71
C ALA A 65 1.66 -18.12 -5.74
N GLU A 66 1.31 -19.40 -5.50
CA GLU A 66 1.58 -20.52 -6.43
C GLU A 66 0.89 -20.37 -7.79
N ASN A 67 -0.24 -19.69 -7.86
CA ASN A 67 -0.99 -19.48 -9.10
C ASN A 67 -0.75 -18.10 -9.74
N GLY A 68 0.21 -17.34 -9.20
CA GLY A 68 0.35 -15.91 -9.49
C GLY A 68 -0.86 -15.13 -8.93
N TYR A 69 -0.73 -13.82 -8.87
CA TYR A 69 -1.90 -12.97 -8.61
C TYR A 69 -2.96 -13.30 -9.65
N ASP A 70 -4.00 -13.97 -9.26
CA ASP A 70 -5.17 -14.14 -10.10
C ASP A 70 -5.84 -12.77 -10.25
N ARG A 71 -5.31 -12.00 -11.18
CA ARG A 71 -5.77 -10.63 -11.48
C ARG A 71 -7.23 -10.60 -11.93
N ASP A 72 -7.76 -11.75 -12.33
CA ASP A 72 -9.15 -11.89 -12.77
C ASP A 72 -10.10 -12.15 -11.57
N SER A 73 -9.57 -12.33 -10.36
CA SER A 73 -10.34 -12.64 -9.15
C SER A 73 -10.56 -11.47 -8.20
N TYR A 74 -10.15 -10.26 -8.53
CA TYR A 74 -10.50 -9.07 -7.74
C TYR A 74 -11.98 -8.73 -7.93
N ASP A 75 -12.77 -9.13 -6.96
CA ASP A 75 -14.17 -8.80 -6.85
C ASP A 75 -14.43 -7.67 -5.83
N ALA A 76 -15.67 -7.23 -5.76
CA ALA A 76 -16.08 -6.19 -4.82
C ALA A 76 -15.79 -6.60 -3.37
N TYR A 77 -16.00 -7.89 -3.02
CA TYR A 77 -15.77 -8.40 -1.68
C TYR A 77 -14.31 -8.23 -1.23
N ARG A 78 -13.35 -8.69 -2.03
CA ARG A 78 -11.92 -8.60 -1.72
C ARG A 78 -11.42 -7.16 -1.63
N THR A 79 -11.90 -6.31 -2.54
CA THR A 79 -11.58 -4.90 -2.52
C THR A 79 -12.11 -4.22 -1.25
N ILE A 80 -13.35 -4.50 -0.87
CA ILE A 80 -13.95 -3.96 0.36
C ILE A 80 -13.23 -4.50 1.61
N GLU A 81 -12.86 -5.78 1.64
CA GLU A 81 -12.09 -6.35 2.75
C GLU A 81 -10.72 -5.66 2.89
N TRP A 82 -10.06 -5.33 1.78
CA TRP A 82 -8.83 -4.55 1.85
C TRP A 82 -9.07 -3.13 2.44
N TRP A 83 -10.13 -2.44 2.04
CA TRP A 83 -10.50 -1.13 2.62
C TRP A 83 -10.84 -1.23 4.11
N LYS A 84 -11.49 -2.30 4.55
CA LYS A 84 -11.74 -2.57 5.98
C LYS A 84 -10.44 -2.71 6.78
N ARG A 85 -9.44 -3.37 6.21
CA ARG A 85 -8.10 -3.48 6.82
C ARG A 85 -7.43 -2.12 6.95
N GLN A 86 -7.51 -1.29 5.91
CA GLN A 86 -6.96 0.07 5.98
C GLN A 86 -7.65 0.91 7.06
N LYS A 87 -8.97 0.83 7.16
CA LYS A 87 -9.74 1.49 8.23
C LYS A 87 -9.31 1.00 9.60
N LEU A 88 -9.22 -0.31 9.81
CA LEU A 88 -8.76 -0.93 11.06
C LEU A 88 -7.40 -0.36 11.49
N VAL A 89 -6.45 -0.30 10.58
CA VAL A 89 -5.10 0.22 10.86
C VAL A 89 -5.13 1.70 11.22
N CYS A 90 -5.95 2.51 10.55
CA CYS A 90 -6.13 3.92 10.94
C CYS A 90 -6.65 4.07 12.37
N GLU A 91 -7.61 3.23 12.76
CA GLU A 91 -8.24 3.26 14.09
C GLU A 91 -7.28 2.76 15.18
N GLU A 92 -6.55 1.68 14.94
CA GLU A 92 -5.64 1.08 15.92
C GLU A 92 -4.34 1.86 16.11
N THR A 93 -3.76 2.36 15.03
CA THR A 93 -2.54 3.17 15.15
C THR A 93 -2.82 4.55 15.70
N ALA A 94 -4.02 5.09 15.47
CA ALA A 94 -4.44 6.44 15.85
C ALA A 94 -3.44 7.54 15.39
N MET A 95 -2.71 7.29 14.31
CA MET A 95 -1.77 8.23 13.70
C MET A 95 -2.44 9.05 12.59
N ASP A 96 -1.90 10.24 12.30
CA ASP A 96 -2.39 11.08 11.21
C ASP A 96 -2.06 10.49 9.82
N TYR A 97 -1.04 9.65 9.74
CA TYR A 97 -0.57 9.00 8.51
C TYR A 97 -0.37 7.50 8.71
N VAL A 98 -0.57 6.73 7.64
CA VAL A 98 -0.29 5.29 7.61
C VAL A 98 0.61 4.98 6.41
N MET A 99 1.70 4.27 6.67
CA MET A 99 2.61 3.71 5.67
C MET A 99 2.12 2.31 5.31
N ILE A 100 2.07 2.01 4.02
CA ILE A 100 1.90 0.64 3.53
C ILE A 100 3.27 -0.04 3.53
N MET A 101 3.35 -1.25 4.08
CA MET A 101 4.57 -2.05 4.11
C MET A 101 4.31 -3.42 3.47
N GLU A 102 5.28 -3.91 2.73
CA GLU A 102 5.28 -5.18 2.02
C GLU A 102 6.59 -5.94 2.32
N ASP A 103 6.61 -7.24 2.01
CA ASP A 103 7.76 -8.13 2.28
C ASP A 103 9.04 -7.75 1.52
N ASP A 104 8.94 -6.85 0.57
CA ASP A 104 10.05 -6.37 -0.26
C ASP A 104 10.36 -4.87 -0.07
N VAL A 105 10.00 -4.31 1.08
CA VAL A 105 10.38 -2.96 1.49
C VAL A 105 11.67 -3.00 2.32
N PHE A 106 12.65 -2.19 1.95
CA PHE A 106 13.87 -2.01 2.71
C PHE A 106 13.99 -0.57 3.22
N ILE A 107 14.05 -0.40 4.55
CA ILE A 107 14.28 0.89 5.20
C ILE A 107 15.78 1.04 5.44
N ARG A 108 16.37 2.07 4.89
CA ARG A 108 17.81 2.32 4.95
C ARG A 108 18.20 3.41 5.94
N ASP A 109 17.28 4.33 6.20
CA ASP A 109 17.56 5.50 7.03
C ASP A 109 16.25 6.11 7.56
N GLU A 110 16.33 6.90 8.60
CA GLU A 110 15.24 7.74 9.06
C GLU A 110 14.88 8.79 8.01
N PHE A 111 13.61 9.15 7.94
CA PHE A 111 13.12 10.21 7.06
C PHE A 111 12.00 11.01 7.69
N ASP A 112 11.86 12.26 7.24
CA ASP A 112 10.73 13.11 7.57
C ASP A 112 9.64 12.95 6.50
N ILE A 113 8.41 12.69 6.93
CA ILE A 113 7.28 12.55 6.01
C ILE A 113 6.85 13.87 5.35
N GLN A 114 7.37 15.02 5.83
CA GLN A 114 7.09 16.34 5.27
C GLN A 114 5.59 16.63 5.11
N ALA A 115 4.82 16.40 6.18
CA ALA A 115 3.38 16.71 6.23
C ALA A 115 3.12 18.23 6.02
N PRO A 116 1.91 18.66 5.55
CA PRO A 116 0.75 17.82 5.27
C PRO A 116 0.65 17.34 3.82
N PHE A 117 0.02 16.16 3.62
CA PHE A 117 -0.35 15.63 2.31
C PHE A 117 -1.58 14.70 2.45
N GLN A 118 -2.21 14.28 1.33
CA GLN A 118 -3.27 13.28 1.34
C GLN A 118 -2.75 11.89 0.98
N LEU A 119 -2.03 11.79 -0.14
CA LEU A 119 -1.38 10.57 -0.60
C LEU A 119 0.02 10.88 -1.10
N ARG A 120 0.99 10.03 -0.74
CA ARG A 120 2.31 10.00 -1.34
C ARG A 120 2.74 8.58 -1.65
N GLY A 121 3.20 8.36 -2.88
CA GLY A 121 3.66 7.06 -3.33
C GLY A 121 4.86 7.16 -4.28
N VAL A 122 5.20 6.03 -4.86
CA VAL A 122 6.37 5.91 -5.70
C VAL A 122 6.24 6.75 -6.97
N ARG A 123 7.32 7.40 -7.35
CA ARG A 123 7.47 7.98 -8.67
C ARG A 123 8.07 6.92 -9.58
N LEU A 124 7.35 6.56 -10.63
CA LEU A 124 7.95 5.72 -11.68
C LEU A 124 9.06 6.49 -12.38
N ALA A 125 10.24 5.92 -12.33
CA ALA A 125 11.37 6.46 -13.03
C ALA A 125 11.39 6.07 -14.52
N GLN A 126 10.77 4.94 -14.91
CA GLN A 126 10.55 4.62 -16.32
C GLN A 126 9.22 5.16 -16.82
N PRO A 127 9.20 5.86 -17.95
CA PRO A 127 7.93 6.21 -18.55
C PRO A 127 7.20 4.91 -18.88
N LEU A 128 6.04 4.72 -18.25
CA LEU A 128 5.03 3.80 -18.77
C LEU A 128 4.95 4.02 -20.28
N THR A 129 4.70 2.97 -21.05
CA THR A 129 4.52 3.19 -22.50
C THR A 129 3.54 4.34 -22.72
N PRO A 130 3.70 5.16 -23.74
CA PRO A 130 2.81 6.30 -23.99
C PRO A 130 1.33 5.93 -23.90
N MET A 131 0.99 4.71 -24.27
CA MET A 131 -0.37 4.17 -24.21
C MET A 131 -0.84 3.97 -22.75
N MET A 132 -0.02 3.37 -21.89
CA MET A 132 -0.35 3.21 -20.45
C MET A 132 -0.43 4.57 -19.73
N VAL A 133 0.43 5.52 -20.10
CA VAL A 133 0.39 6.87 -19.53
C VAL A 133 -0.88 7.61 -19.94
N MET A 134 -1.33 7.48 -21.19
CA MET A 134 -2.58 8.09 -21.65
C MET A 134 -3.78 7.48 -20.93
N GLU A 135 -3.86 6.16 -20.82
CA GLU A 135 -4.96 5.47 -20.13
C GLU A 135 -5.03 5.84 -18.65
N ILE A 136 -3.91 5.81 -17.95
CA ILE A 136 -3.85 6.17 -16.53
C ILE A 136 -4.17 7.67 -16.34
N ARG A 137 -3.65 8.56 -17.19
CA ARG A 137 -3.90 10.02 -17.10
C ARG A 137 -5.36 10.40 -17.37
N GLU A 138 -5.95 9.85 -18.39
CA GLU A 138 -7.34 10.19 -18.77
C GLU A 138 -8.34 9.64 -17.74
N LYS A 139 -8.08 8.48 -17.19
CA LYS A 139 -9.02 7.74 -16.35
C LYS A 139 -8.87 8.00 -14.85
N ALA A 140 -7.64 8.21 -14.37
CA ALA A 140 -7.37 8.39 -12.94
C ALA A 140 -6.84 9.79 -12.57
N ARG A 141 -6.69 10.71 -13.53
CA ARG A 141 -6.16 12.08 -13.34
C ARG A 141 -4.78 12.13 -12.66
N PHE A 142 -3.94 11.15 -12.90
CA PHE A 142 -2.58 11.12 -12.36
C PHE A 142 -1.68 12.20 -13.00
N GLU A 143 -0.80 12.78 -12.20
CA GLU A 143 0.34 13.49 -12.74
C GLU A 143 1.29 12.52 -13.47
N ALA A 144 1.96 12.98 -14.52
CA ALA A 144 2.92 12.16 -15.25
C ALA A 144 4.04 11.67 -14.32
N GLY A 145 4.31 10.39 -14.33
CA GLY A 145 5.41 9.78 -13.61
C GLY A 145 5.11 9.45 -12.14
N VAL A 146 3.86 9.51 -11.71
CA VAL A 146 3.44 9.03 -10.39
C VAL A 146 2.57 7.79 -10.55
N TYR A 147 2.91 6.75 -9.84
CA TYR A 147 2.25 5.44 -9.86
C TYR A 147 1.63 5.15 -8.49
N GLY A 148 0.82 4.14 -8.37
CA GLY A 148 0.00 3.82 -7.22
C GLY A 148 0.67 3.72 -5.84
N MET A 149 -0.08 3.22 -4.90
CA MET A 149 0.32 3.05 -3.50
C MET A 149 0.93 1.66 -3.29
N CYS A 150 2.22 1.53 -3.49
CA CYS A 150 2.99 0.31 -3.19
C CYS A 150 3.66 0.37 -1.81
N GLY A 151 4.44 -0.64 -1.48
CA GLY A 151 5.25 -0.66 -0.25
C GLY A 151 6.11 0.59 -0.09
N GLY A 152 6.08 1.21 1.08
CA GLY A 152 6.72 2.50 1.38
C GLY A 152 5.88 3.75 1.11
N SER A 153 4.72 3.61 0.47
CA SER A 153 3.78 4.71 0.25
C SER A 153 2.99 5.04 1.51
N MET A 154 2.47 6.28 1.58
CA MET A 154 1.70 6.74 2.74
C MET A 154 0.43 7.47 2.34
N TYR A 155 -0.58 7.36 3.18
CA TYR A 155 -1.81 8.12 3.08
C TYR A 155 -2.19 8.80 4.40
N ASN A 156 -2.98 9.87 4.30
CA ASN A 156 -3.54 10.54 5.47
C ASN A 156 -4.74 9.73 6.01
N ALA A 157 -4.66 9.30 7.26
CA ALA A 157 -5.67 8.45 7.90
C ALA A 157 -7.04 9.13 8.02
N ARG A 158 -7.07 10.43 8.37
CA ARG A 158 -8.34 11.18 8.46
C ARG A 158 -9.03 11.29 7.11
N THR A 159 -8.25 11.50 6.05
CA THR A 159 -8.79 11.52 4.68
C THR A 159 -9.39 10.16 4.32
N LEU A 160 -8.66 9.06 4.57
CA LEU A 160 -9.18 7.70 4.32
C LEU A 160 -10.49 7.45 5.07
N LEU A 161 -10.51 7.72 6.38
CA LEU A 161 -11.70 7.53 7.21
C LEU A 161 -12.89 8.39 6.73
N SER A 162 -12.64 9.62 6.26
CA SER A 162 -13.70 10.51 5.79
C SER A 162 -14.36 10.08 4.50
N ILE A 163 -13.66 9.30 3.67
CA ILE A 163 -14.19 8.82 2.37
C ILE A 163 -14.60 7.35 2.40
N TYR A 164 -14.33 6.63 3.49
CA TYR A 164 -14.46 5.17 3.58
C TYR A 164 -15.85 4.66 3.19
N ASP A 165 -16.91 5.17 3.82
CA ASP A 165 -18.27 4.71 3.58
C ASP A 165 -18.72 4.97 2.13
N ASP A 166 -18.36 6.12 1.58
CA ASP A 166 -18.62 6.46 0.17
C ASP A 166 -17.84 5.57 -0.80
N VAL A 167 -16.62 5.15 -0.43
CA VAL A 167 -15.83 4.23 -1.25
C VAL A 167 -16.44 2.84 -1.24
N VAL A 168 -16.79 2.31 -0.07
CA VAL A 168 -17.42 0.99 0.04
C VAL A 168 -18.71 0.96 -0.78
N LYS A 169 -19.57 1.96 -0.63
CA LYS A 169 -20.79 2.07 -1.41
C LYS A 169 -20.52 2.15 -2.92
N ASP A 170 -19.54 2.94 -3.35
CA ASP A 170 -19.16 3.07 -4.75
C ASP A 170 -18.67 1.74 -5.35
N ILE A 171 -17.92 0.95 -4.55
CA ILE A 171 -17.48 -0.38 -4.95
C ILE A 171 -18.67 -1.34 -5.06
N GLU A 172 -19.55 -1.40 -4.06
CA GLU A 172 -20.74 -2.25 -4.07
C GLU A 172 -21.68 -1.97 -5.26
N GLU A 173 -21.91 -0.70 -5.57
CA GLU A 173 -22.89 -0.29 -6.58
C GLU A 173 -22.33 -0.31 -8.02
N ASN A 174 -21.01 -0.15 -8.18
CA ASN A 174 -20.43 0.12 -9.50
C ASN A 174 -19.36 -0.89 -9.94
N MET A 175 -19.00 -1.87 -9.10
CA MET A 175 -17.89 -2.78 -9.38
C MET A 175 -18.15 -3.59 -10.67
N ASP A 176 -19.32 -4.21 -10.80
CA ASP A 176 -19.69 -5.00 -11.97
C ASP A 176 -19.71 -4.16 -13.25
N ARG A 177 -20.13 -2.90 -13.13
CA ARG A 177 -20.11 -1.95 -14.25
C ARG A 177 -18.70 -1.55 -14.62
N LEU A 178 -17.84 -1.27 -13.61
CA LEU A 178 -16.46 -0.91 -13.84
C LEU A 178 -15.68 -2.07 -14.48
N GLN A 179 -16.00 -3.31 -14.10
CA GLN A 179 -15.45 -4.51 -14.72
C GLN A 179 -15.92 -4.68 -16.18
N ALA A 180 -17.19 -4.44 -16.45
CA ALA A 180 -17.81 -4.64 -17.75
C ALA A 180 -17.40 -3.57 -18.78
N GLU A 181 -17.24 -2.32 -18.33
CA GLU A 181 -16.93 -1.20 -19.20
C GLU A 181 -15.47 -1.14 -19.63
N ASP A 182 -14.53 -1.65 -18.82
CA ASP A 182 -13.12 -1.66 -19.19
C ASP A 182 -12.29 -2.69 -18.40
N PRO A 183 -12.09 -3.89 -18.95
CA PRO A 183 -11.26 -4.93 -18.34
C PRO A 183 -9.81 -4.51 -18.07
N MET A 184 -9.28 -3.55 -18.83
CA MET A 184 -7.92 -3.01 -18.62
C MET A 184 -7.89 -2.03 -17.44
N GLN A 185 -8.94 -1.21 -17.26
CA GLN A 185 -9.07 -0.36 -16.07
C GLN A 185 -9.26 -1.20 -14.82
N TRP A 186 -10.00 -2.29 -14.96
CA TRP A 186 -10.20 -3.23 -13.89
C TRP A 186 -8.88 -3.82 -13.37
N ARG A 187 -7.99 -4.22 -14.26
CA ARG A 187 -6.64 -4.65 -13.87
C ARG A 187 -5.90 -3.58 -13.06
N GLY A 188 -6.16 -2.30 -13.30
CA GLY A 188 -5.63 -1.20 -12.52
C GLY A 188 -6.39 -0.91 -11.22
N LEU A 189 -7.73 -1.01 -11.25
CA LEU A 189 -8.57 -0.76 -10.06
C LEU A 189 -8.64 -1.95 -9.12
N GLY A 190 -8.43 -3.16 -9.62
CA GLY A 190 -8.31 -4.38 -8.82
C GLY A 190 -6.97 -4.49 -8.10
N SER A 191 -5.92 -3.82 -8.54
CA SER A 191 -4.71 -3.72 -7.73
C SER A 191 -4.97 -2.73 -6.59
N VAL A 192 -4.64 -3.14 -5.38
CA VAL A 192 -4.77 -2.29 -4.17
C VAL A 192 -4.08 -0.95 -4.33
N ASP A 193 -2.96 -0.94 -5.03
CA ASP A 193 -2.13 0.24 -5.30
C ASP A 193 -2.88 1.32 -6.07
N LEU A 194 -3.61 0.92 -7.10
CA LEU A 194 -4.34 1.85 -7.95
C LEU A 194 -5.73 2.17 -7.39
N ASN A 195 -6.34 1.23 -6.67
CA ASN A 195 -7.68 1.41 -6.12
C ASN A 195 -7.73 2.56 -5.11
N ILE A 196 -6.83 2.60 -4.13
CA ILE A 196 -6.77 3.69 -3.16
C ILE A 196 -6.52 5.03 -3.86
N THR A 197 -5.57 5.07 -4.80
CA THR A 197 -5.23 6.28 -5.54
C THR A 197 -6.42 6.77 -6.36
N TYR A 198 -7.14 5.87 -7.05
CA TYR A 198 -8.35 6.19 -7.81
C TYR A 198 -9.43 6.83 -6.92
N HIS A 199 -9.77 6.20 -5.80
CA HIS A 199 -10.84 6.67 -4.93
C HIS A 199 -10.52 8.00 -4.24
N PHE A 200 -9.26 8.24 -3.87
CA PHE A 200 -8.81 9.54 -3.37
C PHE A 200 -8.93 10.61 -4.46
N ASN A 201 -8.39 10.37 -5.66
CA ASN A 201 -8.44 11.32 -6.77
C ASN A 201 -9.87 11.63 -7.23
N LYS A 202 -10.73 10.61 -7.31
CA LYS A 202 -12.16 10.76 -7.64
C LYS A 202 -12.87 11.77 -6.72
N ARG A 203 -12.39 11.86 -5.46
CA ARG A 203 -12.92 12.77 -4.43
C ARG A 203 -12.12 14.07 -4.28
N GLY A 204 -11.21 14.34 -5.21
CA GLY A 204 -10.46 15.59 -5.28
C GLY A 204 -9.22 15.63 -4.39
N HIS A 205 -8.82 14.53 -3.78
CA HIS A 205 -7.58 14.46 -3.01
C HIS A 205 -6.37 14.26 -3.91
N LYS A 206 -5.31 15.01 -3.60
CA LYS A 206 -4.10 15.04 -4.42
C LYS A 206 -3.18 13.87 -4.12
N TYR A 207 -2.63 13.27 -5.18
CA TYR A 207 -1.56 12.28 -5.13
C TYR A 207 -0.22 12.93 -5.50
N GLU A 208 0.82 12.68 -4.70
CA GLU A 208 2.14 13.27 -4.86
C GLU A 208 3.24 12.19 -4.82
N SER A 209 4.42 12.50 -5.39
CA SER A 209 5.60 11.67 -5.20
C SER A 209 6.07 11.70 -3.75
N ALA A 210 6.39 10.53 -3.19
CA ALA A 210 7.05 10.42 -1.90
C ALA A 210 8.54 10.74 -2.04
N PRO A 211 9.06 11.77 -1.35
CA PRO A 211 10.47 12.13 -1.50
C PRO A 211 11.43 11.13 -0.85
N TRP A 212 10.91 10.24 -0.01
CA TRP A 212 11.69 9.21 0.69
C TRP A 212 11.72 7.86 -0.04
N LEU A 213 10.88 7.63 -1.07
CA LEU A 213 10.61 6.32 -1.66
C LEU A 213 11.12 6.20 -3.09
N VAL A 214 11.75 5.08 -3.41
CA VAL A 214 12.17 4.69 -4.77
C VAL A 214 11.90 3.20 -5.02
N GLU A 215 11.61 2.85 -6.28
CA GLU A 215 11.63 1.45 -6.71
C GLU A 215 13.04 1.00 -7.13
N LEU A 216 13.39 -0.25 -6.80
CA LEU A 216 14.72 -0.82 -7.03
C LEU A 216 15.15 -0.83 -8.51
N ARG A 217 14.23 -0.83 -9.44
CA ARG A 217 14.49 -1.06 -10.89
C ARG A 217 15.43 -0.06 -11.55
N GLU A 218 15.89 0.99 -10.86
CA GLU A 218 16.44 2.17 -11.52
C GLU A 218 17.78 2.70 -11.03
N GLY A 219 18.61 1.88 -10.47
CA GLY A 219 20.06 2.15 -10.40
C GLY A 219 20.57 3.29 -9.50
N ASN A 220 19.72 4.16 -8.98
CA ASN A 220 20.09 5.28 -8.09
C ASN A 220 19.54 5.13 -6.67
N LEU A 221 19.64 3.93 -6.11
CA LEU A 221 19.08 3.56 -4.81
C LEU A 221 19.70 4.33 -3.62
N HIS A 222 20.90 4.86 -3.78
CA HIS A 222 21.71 5.35 -2.68
C HIS A 222 21.20 6.64 -2.01
N ASN A 223 20.23 7.31 -2.63
CA ASN A 223 19.75 8.61 -2.16
C ASN A 223 18.38 8.55 -1.47
N PHE A 224 17.78 7.37 -1.38
CA PHE A 224 16.42 7.24 -0.82
C PHE A 224 16.43 6.41 0.46
N PRO A 225 15.76 6.88 1.52
CA PRO A 225 15.62 6.16 2.78
C PRO A 225 14.83 4.85 2.67
N VAL A 226 13.87 4.78 1.74
CA VAL A 226 12.98 3.64 1.54
C VAL A 226 13.10 3.11 0.11
N VAL A 227 13.34 1.82 -0.03
CA VAL A 227 13.44 1.11 -1.31
C VAL A 227 12.35 0.05 -1.36
N HIS A 228 11.51 0.09 -2.38
CA HIS A 228 10.51 -0.94 -2.69
C HIS A 228 11.04 -1.93 -3.73
N GLN A 229 10.51 -3.15 -3.73
CA GLN A 229 10.92 -4.29 -4.56
C GLN A 229 12.34 -4.82 -4.25
N TRP A 230 12.76 -4.73 -3.00
CA TRP A 230 14.02 -5.28 -2.51
C TRP A 230 13.89 -6.80 -2.27
N LYS A 231 14.08 -7.63 -3.31
CA LYS A 231 13.83 -9.10 -3.25
C LYS A 231 15.06 -9.96 -3.02
N GLU A 232 16.25 -9.39 -2.86
CA GLU A 232 17.49 -10.16 -2.99
C GLU A 232 18.15 -10.60 -1.67
N ASN A 233 17.60 -10.28 -0.48
CA ASN A 233 18.42 -10.39 0.74
C ASN A 233 17.76 -11.06 1.96
N TYR A 234 16.79 -11.92 1.80
CA TYR A 234 16.30 -12.72 2.91
C TYR A 234 16.42 -14.21 2.75
#